data_589f0792088ed16cddf86074666083a6
#
_entry.id   589f0792088ed16cddf86074666083a6
#
_cell.length_a   1.000
_cell.length_b   1.000
_cell.length_c   1.000
_cell.angle_alpha   90.00
_cell.angle_beta   90.00
_cell.angle_gamma   90.00
#
_symmetry.space_group_name_H-M   'P 1'
#
loop_
_entity.id
_entity.type
_entity.pdbx_description
1 polymer ?
#
loop_
_entity_poly.entity_id
_entity_poly.type
_entity_poly.pdbx_seq_one_letter_code
_entity_poly.pdbx_strand_id
1 'polypeptide(L)'
;MNFEIAPKSTETRLNWDDAKLYCFSLNIDGKTGWRLPTKEELDSIYHSENDFVCTFYWSSTEDSGSTAWNQNFDNGHQFYNFKVYGAYVRAVRDLKDK
;
A
#
# COMPACT_ATOMS: atom_id res chain seq x y z
N MET A 1 15.23 2.02 2.68
CA MET A 1 14.15 1.77 1.70
C MET A 1 14.33 2.73 0.54
N ASN A 2 14.03 2.26 -0.68
CA ASN A 2 14.19 3.07 -1.89
C ASN A 2 12.90 3.72 -2.33
N PHE A 3 12.04 4.03 -1.40
CA PHE A 3 10.76 4.67 -1.67
C PHE A 3 10.38 5.56 -0.50
N GLU A 4 9.49 6.49 -0.75
CA GLU A 4 8.91 7.30 0.31
C GLU A 4 7.44 6.92 0.50
N ILE A 5 6.94 7.16 1.70
CA ILE A 5 5.57 6.78 2.09
C ILE A 5 4.73 8.05 2.08
N ALA A 6 3.52 7.95 1.51
CA ALA A 6 2.59 9.08 1.49
C ALA A 6 2.16 9.44 2.92
N PRO A 7 1.79 10.70 3.15
CA PRO A 7 1.34 11.14 4.48
C PRO A 7 0.14 10.34 4.98
N LYS A 8 0.06 10.18 6.30
CA LYS A 8 -1.05 9.46 6.91
C LYS A 8 -2.41 10.04 6.52
N SER A 9 -2.48 11.33 6.30
CA SER A 9 -3.72 12.00 5.91
C SER A 9 -4.29 11.49 4.59
N THR A 10 -3.50 10.78 3.79
CA THR A 10 -3.95 10.22 2.51
C THR A 10 -4.51 8.82 2.65
N GLU A 11 -4.43 8.19 3.83
CA GLU A 11 -4.97 6.84 4.01
C GLU A 11 -6.46 6.81 3.75
N THR A 12 -6.91 5.73 3.13
CA THR A 12 -8.32 5.50 2.86
C THR A 12 -8.54 4.00 2.76
N ARG A 13 -9.80 3.58 2.66
CA ARG A 13 -10.17 2.17 2.56
C ARG A 13 -10.91 1.96 1.26
N LEU A 14 -10.36 1.09 0.41
CA LEU A 14 -10.89 0.87 -0.94
C LEU A 14 -10.72 -0.60 -1.32
N ASN A 15 -11.46 -1.04 -2.35
CA ASN A 15 -11.17 -2.31 -2.99
C ASN A 15 -9.86 -2.18 -3.78
N TRP A 16 -9.33 -3.31 -4.23
CA TRP A 16 -7.97 -3.33 -4.79
C TRP A 16 -7.84 -2.51 -6.08
N ASP A 17 -8.80 -2.65 -6.99
CA ASP A 17 -8.74 -1.91 -8.27
C ASP A 17 -8.82 -0.40 -8.03
N ASP A 18 -9.73 0.03 -7.17
CA ASP A 18 -9.86 1.44 -6.82
C ASP A 18 -8.64 1.93 -6.04
N ALA A 19 -8.04 1.07 -5.24
CA ALA A 19 -6.83 1.42 -4.50
C ALA A 19 -5.68 1.75 -5.45
N LYS A 20 -5.52 0.96 -6.51
CA LYS A 20 -4.47 1.23 -7.51
C LYS A 20 -4.73 2.55 -8.22
N LEU A 21 -5.96 2.78 -8.63
CA LEU A 21 -6.32 4.04 -9.30
C LEU A 21 -6.14 5.24 -8.39
N TYR A 22 -6.54 5.10 -7.13
CA TYR A 22 -6.39 6.17 -6.15
C TYR A 22 -4.91 6.56 -6.00
N CYS A 23 -4.04 5.58 -5.80
CA CYS A 23 -2.61 5.86 -5.66
C CYS A 23 -2.06 6.53 -6.90
N PHE A 24 -2.41 6.00 -8.07
CA PHE A 24 -1.91 6.55 -9.34
C PHE A 24 -2.34 8.01 -9.52
N SER A 25 -3.51 8.38 -9.00
CA SER A 25 -4.04 9.74 -9.16
C SER A 25 -3.46 10.75 -8.17
N LEU A 26 -2.72 10.30 -7.17
CA LEU A 26 -2.24 11.22 -6.14
C LEU A 26 -1.20 12.19 -6.68
N ASN A 27 -1.37 13.44 -6.28
CA ASN A 27 -0.40 14.50 -6.47
C ASN A 27 -0.25 15.19 -5.12
N ILE A 28 0.90 15.00 -4.49
CA ILE A 28 1.14 15.53 -3.15
C ILE A 28 2.28 16.54 -3.26
N ASP A 29 1.94 17.80 -3.14
CA ASP A 29 2.90 18.90 -3.26
C ASP A 29 3.71 18.82 -4.56
N GLY A 30 3.02 18.48 -5.65
CA GLY A 30 3.63 18.37 -6.98
C GLY A 30 4.31 17.04 -7.25
N LYS A 31 4.35 16.13 -6.28
CA LYS A 31 4.95 14.80 -6.48
C LYS A 31 3.90 13.84 -6.99
N THR A 32 4.24 13.13 -8.05
CA THR A 32 3.39 12.10 -8.67
C THR A 32 4.16 10.79 -8.71
N GLY A 33 3.57 9.77 -9.32
CA GLY A 33 4.21 8.45 -9.39
C GLY A 33 3.94 7.59 -8.18
N TRP A 34 2.87 7.90 -7.45
CA TRP A 34 2.46 7.11 -6.28
C TRP A 34 1.84 5.80 -6.73
N ARG A 35 2.05 4.76 -5.93
CA ARG A 35 1.55 3.41 -6.21
C ARG A 35 1.32 2.66 -4.91
N LEU A 36 0.66 1.52 -4.99
CA LEU A 36 0.59 0.60 -3.84
C LEU A 36 1.98 0.02 -3.59
N PRO A 37 2.35 -0.18 -2.32
CA PRO A 37 3.59 -0.89 -2.01
C PRO A 37 3.47 -2.35 -2.42
N THR A 38 4.60 -2.95 -2.79
CA THR A 38 4.64 -4.39 -3.01
C THR A 38 4.50 -5.12 -1.69
N LYS A 39 4.22 -6.42 -1.77
CA LYS A 39 4.15 -7.29 -0.60
C LYS A 39 5.42 -7.18 0.25
N GLU A 40 6.57 -7.17 -0.40
CA GLU A 40 7.86 -7.07 0.27
C GLU A 40 8.07 -5.70 0.89
N GLU A 41 7.62 -4.65 0.22
CA GLU A 41 7.72 -3.29 0.76
C GLU A 41 6.84 -3.10 1.98
N LEU A 42 5.63 -3.65 1.97
CA LEU A 42 4.77 -3.61 3.15
C LEU A 42 5.44 -4.28 4.34
N ASP A 43 6.08 -5.41 4.13
CA ASP A 43 6.77 -6.12 5.20
C ASP A 43 7.94 -5.28 5.75
N SER A 44 8.67 -4.62 4.87
CA SER A 44 9.75 -3.72 5.29
C SER A 44 9.21 -2.57 6.14
N ILE A 45 8.08 -2.01 5.74
CA ILE A 45 7.44 -0.93 6.50
C ILE A 45 7.01 -1.45 7.87
N TYR A 46 6.40 -2.64 7.93
CA TYR A 46 5.95 -3.22 9.18
C TYR A 46 7.10 -3.35 10.19
N HIS A 47 8.29 -3.73 9.72
CA HIS A 47 9.45 -3.94 10.58
C HIS A 47 10.23 -2.64 10.84
N SER A 48 9.72 -1.49 10.41
CA SER A 48 10.32 -0.18 10.63
C SER A 48 9.42 0.64 11.52
N GLU A 49 9.93 1.77 12.02
CA GLU A 49 9.05 2.75 12.64
C GLU A 49 8.07 3.26 11.60
N ASN A 50 6.79 3.23 11.93
CA ASN A 50 5.77 3.66 10.99
C ASN A 50 4.53 4.10 11.76
N ASP A 51 3.63 4.81 11.06
CA ASP A 51 2.38 5.29 11.62
C ASP A 51 1.16 4.59 11.01
N PHE A 52 1.34 3.37 10.52
CA PHE A 52 0.25 2.55 10.01
C PHE A 52 -0.62 2.07 11.16
N VAL A 53 -1.93 2.00 10.92
CA VAL A 53 -2.84 1.50 11.95
C VAL A 53 -2.85 -0.02 11.95
N CYS A 54 -3.36 -0.63 13.05
CA CYS A 54 -3.32 -2.07 13.24
C CYS A 54 -4.45 -2.76 12.48
N THR A 55 -4.36 -2.76 11.14
CA THR A 55 -5.36 -3.38 10.29
C THR A 55 -4.70 -3.83 8.98
N PHE A 56 -5.50 -4.29 8.04
CA PHE A 56 -5.00 -4.80 6.75
C PHE A 56 -4.76 -3.67 5.77
N TYR A 57 -3.62 -3.75 5.08
CA TYR A 57 -3.25 -2.82 4.00
C TYR A 57 -3.03 -3.61 2.71
N TRP A 58 -3.56 -3.11 1.61
CA TRP A 58 -3.34 -3.71 0.30
C TRP A 58 -1.90 -3.57 -0.17
N SER A 59 -1.37 -4.63 -0.79
CA SER A 59 -0.16 -4.54 -1.60
C SER A 59 -0.54 -4.48 -3.07
N SER A 60 0.43 -4.16 -3.92
CA SER A 60 0.26 -4.25 -5.38
C SER A 60 0.47 -5.67 -5.90
N THR A 61 0.92 -6.58 -5.06
CA THR A 61 1.28 -7.95 -5.47
C THR A 61 0.02 -8.79 -5.60
N GLU A 62 -0.23 -9.27 -6.81
CA GLU A 62 -1.37 -10.14 -7.08
C GLU A 62 -1.06 -11.58 -6.70
N ASP A 63 -2.08 -12.28 -6.22
CA ASP A 63 -2.01 -13.72 -6.01
C ASP A 63 -2.66 -14.46 -7.17
N SER A 64 -3.77 -13.92 -7.67
CA SER A 64 -4.49 -14.48 -8.81
C SER A 64 -5.28 -13.36 -9.49
N GLY A 65 -6.06 -13.70 -10.51
CA GLY A 65 -6.89 -12.71 -11.18
C GLY A 65 -7.92 -12.04 -10.27
N SER A 66 -8.34 -12.73 -9.21
CA SER A 66 -9.37 -12.23 -8.29
C SER A 66 -8.86 -11.92 -6.89
N THR A 67 -7.60 -12.22 -6.58
CA THR A 67 -7.03 -12.05 -5.24
C THR A 67 -5.70 -11.30 -5.28
N ALA A 68 -5.41 -10.56 -4.22
CA ALA A 68 -4.15 -9.85 -4.07
C ALA A 68 -3.66 -9.97 -2.63
N TRP A 69 -2.37 -9.77 -2.42
CA TRP A 69 -1.77 -9.87 -1.10
C TRP A 69 -2.02 -8.61 -0.29
N ASN A 70 -2.23 -8.79 0.99
CA ASN A 70 -2.30 -7.71 1.96
C ASN A 70 -1.45 -8.07 3.18
N GLN A 71 -1.30 -7.13 4.10
CA GLN A 71 -0.59 -7.38 5.35
C GLN A 71 -1.36 -6.77 6.50
N ASN A 72 -1.47 -7.55 7.56
CA ASN A 72 -2.09 -7.11 8.80
C ASN A 72 -1.03 -6.43 9.66
N PHE A 73 -1.21 -5.15 9.93
CA PHE A 73 -0.25 -4.38 10.74
C PHE A 73 -0.47 -4.54 12.23
N ASP A 74 -1.42 -5.38 12.64
CA ASP A 74 -1.54 -5.75 14.04
C ASP A 74 -0.54 -6.83 14.44
N ASN A 75 -0.28 -7.79 13.54
CA ASN A 75 0.60 -8.92 13.84
C ASN A 75 1.65 -9.20 12.77
N GLY A 76 1.63 -8.48 11.65
CA GLY A 76 2.61 -8.64 10.60
C GLY A 76 2.34 -9.76 9.61
N HIS A 77 1.26 -10.52 9.80
CA HIS A 77 0.95 -11.63 8.90
C HIS A 77 0.52 -11.14 7.54
N GLN A 78 0.97 -11.83 6.50
CA GLN A 78 0.58 -11.54 5.12
C GLN A 78 -0.41 -12.60 4.65
N PHE A 79 -1.48 -12.13 4.03
CA PHE A 79 -2.55 -12.98 3.50
C PHE A 79 -2.89 -12.50 2.11
N TYR A 80 -3.70 -13.28 1.40
CA TYR A 80 -4.34 -12.82 0.18
C TYR A 80 -5.84 -12.80 0.41
N ASN A 81 -6.53 -11.91 -0.30
CA ASN A 81 -7.97 -11.78 -0.16
C ASN A 81 -8.55 -11.33 -1.50
N PHE A 82 -9.86 -11.47 -1.63
CA PHE A 82 -10.54 -11.07 -2.85
C PHE A 82 -10.41 -9.57 -3.08
N LYS A 83 -10.12 -9.20 -4.32
CA LYS A 83 -9.90 -7.81 -4.71
C LYS A 83 -11.14 -6.93 -4.52
N VAL A 84 -12.32 -7.53 -4.45
CA VAL A 84 -13.56 -6.80 -4.25
C VAL A 84 -13.77 -6.33 -2.81
N TYR A 85 -13.03 -6.89 -1.88
CA TYR A 85 -13.13 -6.45 -0.48
C TYR A 85 -12.30 -5.20 -0.25
N GLY A 86 -12.66 -4.45 0.79
CA GLY A 86 -11.92 -3.25 1.16
C GLY A 86 -10.77 -3.54 2.10
N ALA A 87 -9.69 -2.79 1.94
CA ALA A 87 -8.60 -2.76 2.90
C ALA A 87 -8.01 -1.35 2.87
N TYR A 88 -7.16 -1.05 3.84
CA TYR A 88 -6.53 0.26 3.91
C TYR A 88 -5.51 0.42 2.79
N VAL A 89 -5.31 1.65 2.40
CA VAL A 89 -4.42 2.02 1.29
C VAL A 89 -3.47 3.09 1.77
N ARG A 90 -2.18 2.81 1.65
CA ARG A 90 -1.16 3.81 1.91
C ARG A 90 -0.15 3.75 0.77
N ALA A 91 -0.09 4.79 -0.03
CA ALA A 91 0.74 4.81 -1.23
C ALA A 91 2.22 4.97 -0.89
N VAL A 92 3.06 4.48 -1.79
CA VAL A 92 4.50 4.73 -1.78
C VAL A 92 4.91 5.28 -3.13
N ARG A 93 6.09 5.86 -3.19
CA ARG A 93 6.61 6.47 -4.41
C ARG A 93 8.09 6.15 -4.49
N ASP A 94 8.51 5.68 -5.65
CA ASP A 94 9.92 5.35 -5.85
C ASP A 94 10.78 6.61 -5.77
N LEU A 95 11.90 6.50 -5.08
CA LEU A 95 12.90 7.56 -5.04
C LEU A 95 13.83 7.36 -6.23
N LYS A 96 14.12 8.47 -6.91
CA LYS A 96 14.98 8.39 -8.08
C LYS A 96 16.43 8.55 -7.66
N ASP A 97 17.24 7.67 -8.20
CA ASP A 97 18.68 7.80 -8.07
C ASP A 97 19.21 8.76 -9.12
N LYS A 98 20.32 9.38 -8.82
CA LYS A 98 20.97 10.27 -9.75
C LYS A 98 21.81 9.52 -10.75
#